data_af03d9fb52e1e7dcd312c2f8d854f3aa
#
_entry.id   af03d9fb52e1e7dcd312c2f8d854f3aa
#
_cell.length_a   1.000
_cell.length_b   1.000
_cell.length_c   1.000
_cell.angle_alpha   90.00
_cell.angle_beta   90.00
_cell.angle_gamma   90.00
#
_symmetry.space_group_name_H-M   'P 1'
#
loop_
_entity.id
_entity.type
_entity.pdbx_description
1 polymer ?
#
loop_
_entity_poly.entity_id
_entity_poly.type
_entity_poly.pdbx_seq_one_letter_code
_entity_poly.pdbx_strand_id
1 'polypeptide(L)'
;MGMPMVPADTIINRFLQRLTGAVIRGFDRYMPEPFAFGIVMTLAAMVLTYSATPADSHDVVLAWGNGLSSLLPFITQVCLTILFAYALAHLGPVPRYLERLASVPKTARAAYGFVTLFAGCVSLIAWPLGTILGGLMARQIALSFRRRGIPVHYPLLGGAAFSGFVVWHMGYSGSAPLLVATAGNPMEVLLGGLLPVTETILSTFNLVTIVLTLATVTIVAMQLGPSSAEIEEIQEPETDQPASSVPQEHTIRRVGIADKLENARWLTTTLGLILMTYVVSWFYVKGVQLDLNIVNWTFFAACLLLARSSSELTQVFMQAGRAVVPTLLQYPLYAGIMGIMLNTGFVAQIAGFFARIGTTESLPLIAFFSGGVINLFIPSGGAQWAVQGPAFLEAAKVLGTDPALIVMGIAYGDQWTNIIHPFVVIPLLIMTGLPANKVLSYSFIMFLVATLPLAGGLIAASYF
;
A
#
# COMPACT_ATOMS: atom_id res chain seq x y z
N MET A 1 53.37 -12.16 -7.06
CA MET A 1 52.43 -11.12 -7.52
C MET A 1 51.06 -11.53 -7.11
N GLY A 2 50.61 -11.09 -5.92
CA GLY A 2 49.30 -11.39 -5.39
C GLY A 2 48.28 -10.46 -6.07
N MET A 3 47.26 -11.03 -6.72
CA MET A 3 46.08 -10.27 -7.14
C MET A 3 45.48 -9.58 -5.91
N PRO A 4 45.22 -8.28 -5.97
CA PRO A 4 44.52 -7.61 -4.87
C PRO A 4 43.11 -8.25 -4.75
N MET A 5 42.81 -8.84 -3.61
CA MET A 5 41.45 -9.29 -3.27
C MET A 5 40.54 -8.05 -3.28
N VAL A 6 39.61 -8.01 -4.23
CA VAL A 6 38.56 -6.99 -4.28
C VAL A 6 37.72 -7.20 -3.05
N PRO A 7 37.49 -6.19 -2.20
CA PRO A 7 36.66 -6.34 -1.01
C PRO A 7 35.30 -6.91 -1.38
N ALA A 8 34.78 -7.86 -0.60
CA ALA A 8 33.49 -8.53 -0.83
C ALA A 8 32.35 -7.52 -1.00
N ASP A 9 32.37 -6.43 -0.24
CA ASP A 9 31.42 -5.31 -0.36
C ASP A 9 31.38 -4.70 -1.78
N THR A 10 32.51 -4.69 -2.50
CA THR A 10 32.58 -4.14 -3.85
C THR A 10 31.94 -5.09 -4.88
N ILE A 11 32.02 -6.40 -4.67
CA ILE A 11 31.44 -7.41 -5.57
C ILE A 11 29.92 -7.43 -5.42
N ILE A 12 29.42 -7.45 -4.18
CA ILE A 12 28.00 -7.42 -3.87
C ILE A 12 27.36 -6.14 -4.40
N ASN A 13 27.98 -4.98 -4.15
CA ASN A 13 27.49 -3.70 -4.64
C ASN A 13 27.46 -3.65 -6.18
N ARG A 14 28.46 -4.17 -6.88
CA ARG A 14 28.44 -4.26 -8.35
C ARG A 14 27.37 -5.19 -8.88
N PHE A 15 27.14 -6.31 -8.22
CA PHE A 15 26.06 -7.22 -8.59
C PHE A 15 24.69 -6.56 -8.42
N LEU A 16 24.43 -5.93 -7.26
CA LEU A 16 23.20 -5.20 -6.99
C LEU A 16 22.98 -4.07 -7.99
N GLN A 17 23.98 -3.28 -8.31
CA GLN A 17 23.89 -2.22 -9.32
C GLN A 17 23.56 -2.76 -10.72
N ARG A 18 24.19 -3.87 -11.15
CA ARG A 18 23.86 -4.51 -12.44
C ARG A 18 22.43 -5.06 -12.47
N LEU A 19 22.02 -5.71 -11.40
CA LEU A 19 20.65 -6.23 -11.25
C LEU A 19 19.65 -5.07 -11.29
N THR A 20 19.88 -4.04 -10.48
CA THR A 20 19.04 -2.83 -10.44
C THR A 20 18.94 -2.18 -11.82
N GLY A 21 20.06 -1.98 -12.51
CA GLY A 21 20.06 -1.40 -13.85
C GLY A 21 19.35 -2.29 -14.88
N ALA A 22 19.41 -3.61 -14.78
CA ALA A 22 18.68 -4.52 -15.66
C ALA A 22 17.16 -4.46 -15.38
N VAL A 23 16.78 -4.44 -14.10
CA VAL A 23 15.37 -4.32 -13.67
C VAL A 23 14.79 -2.97 -14.12
N ILE A 24 15.48 -1.86 -13.88
CA ILE A 24 15.03 -0.52 -14.31
C ILE A 24 14.79 -0.50 -15.82
N ARG A 25 15.75 -0.96 -16.62
CA ARG A 25 15.59 -1.03 -18.09
C ARG A 25 14.44 -1.93 -18.52
N GLY A 26 14.18 -3.02 -17.77
CA GLY A 26 13.02 -3.89 -17.99
C GLY A 26 11.70 -3.14 -17.75
N PHE A 27 11.59 -2.47 -16.64
CA PHE A 27 10.40 -1.69 -16.30
C PHE A 27 10.20 -0.52 -17.27
N ASP A 28 11.26 0.24 -17.62
CA ASP A 28 11.18 1.34 -18.58
C ASP A 28 10.71 0.88 -19.97
N ARG A 29 11.05 -0.35 -20.37
CA ARG A 29 10.72 -0.88 -21.69
C ARG A 29 9.36 -1.56 -21.77
N TYR A 30 8.95 -2.26 -20.70
CA TYR A 30 7.80 -3.18 -20.75
C TYR A 30 6.65 -2.78 -19.84
N MET A 31 6.86 -1.89 -18.89
CA MET A 31 5.83 -1.47 -17.95
C MET A 31 5.06 -0.25 -18.49
N PRO A 32 3.81 -0.42 -18.93
CA PRO A 32 2.98 0.72 -19.31
C PRO A 32 2.53 1.51 -18.08
N GLU A 33 1.99 2.69 -18.30
CA GLU A 33 1.32 3.45 -17.24
C GLU A 33 0.21 2.64 -16.58
N PRO A 34 -0.09 2.87 -15.28
CA PRO A 34 -1.06 2.06 -14.52
C PRO A 34 -2.45 1.93 -15.16
N PHE A 35 -2.93 2.95 -15.89
CA PHE A 35 -4.22 2.87 -16.59
C PHE A 35 -4.15 1.90 -17.77
N ALA A 36 -3.13 2.02 -18.63
CA ALA A 36 -2.93 1.10 -19.74
C ALA A 36 -2.67 -0.34 -19.24
N PHE A 37 -1.93 -0.48 -18.14
CA PHE A 37 -1.72 -1.77 -17.48
C PHE A 37 -3.05 -2.39 -17.03
N GLY A 38 -3.94 -1.61 -16.42
CA GLY A 38 -5.28 -2.05 -16.02
C GLY A 38 -6.12 -2.57 -17.21
N ILE A 39 -6.03 -1.92 -18.38
CA ILE A 39 -6.70 -2.39 -19.61
C ILE A 39 -6.10 -3.74 -20.07
N VAL A 40 -4.77 -3.84 -20.15
CA VAL A 40 -4.08 -5.07 -20.55
C VAL A 40 -4.43 -6.23 -19.62
N MET A 41 -4.42 -5.98 -18.30
CA MET A 41 -4.79 -6.99 -17.31
C MET A 41 -6.26 -7.39 -17.40
N THR A 42 -7.17 -6.46 -17.72
CA THR A 42 -8.58 -6.76 -17.96
C THR A 42 -8.75 -7.73 -19.13
N LEU A 43 -8.10 -7.44 -20.26
CA LEU A 43 -8.15 -8.30 -21.44
C LEU A 43 -7.51 -9.67 -21.17
N ALA A 44 -6.38 -9.69 -20.50
CA ALA A 44 -5.72 -10.94 -20.09
C ALA A 44 -6.62 -11.78 -19.16
N ALA A 45 -7.26 -11.17 -18.18
CA ALA A 45 -8.20 -11.82 -17.29
C ALA A 45 -9.39 -12.42 -18.03
N MET A 46 -9.97 -11.68 -19.00
CA MET A 46 -11.06 -12.19 -19.83
C MET A 46 -10.63 -13.42 -20.64
N VAL A 47 -9.47 -13.37 -21.29
CA VAL A 47 -8.95 -14.50 -22.10
C VAL A 47 -8.64 -15.70 -21.23
N LEU A 48 -7.96 -15.52 -20.13
CA LEU A 48 -7.61 -16.60 -19.19
C LEU A 48 -8.86 -17.28 -18.64
N THR A 49 -9.84 -16.50 -18.22
CA THR A 49 -11.09 -17.02 -17.64
C THR A 49 -11.90 -17.78 -18.69
N TYR A 50 -12.07 -17.22 -19.88
CA TYR A 50 -12.76 -17.90 -20.99
C TYR A 50 -12.10 -19.22 -21.37
N SER A 51 -10.78 -19.30 -21.33
CA SER A 51 -10.05 -20.52 -21.67
C SER A 51 -10.00 -21.56 -20.56
N ALA A 52 -10.13 -21.17 -19.30
CA ALA A 52 -9.90 -22.03 -18.14
C ALA A 52 -11.17 -22.36 -17.34
N THR A 53 -12.30 -21.71 -17.62
CA THR A 53 -13.57 -21.94 -16.92
C THR A 53 -14.69 -22.31 -17.89
N PRO A 54 -15.80 -22.87 -17.42
CA PRO A 54 -17.00 -23.12 -18.24
C PRO A 54 -17.76 -21.83 -18.64
N ALA A 55 -17.36 -20.66 -18.14
CA ALA A 55 -18.01 -19.39 -18.42
C ALA A 55 -17.90 -19.03 -19.89
N ASP A 56 -19.00 -18.65 -20.51
CA ASP A 56 -19.00 -18.16 -21.88
C ASP A 56 -18.57 -16.68 -21.98
N SER A 57 -18.45 -16.15 -23.19
CA SER A 57 -18.02 -14.78 -23.41
C SER A 57 -19.00 -13.73 -22.83
N HIS A 58 -20.29 -14.05 -22.80
CA HIS A 58 -21.32 -13.19 -22.23
C HIS A 58 -21.21 -13.15 -20.70
N ASP A 59 -21.02 -14.31 -20.06
CA ASP A 59 -20.80 -14.42 -18.61
C ASP A 59 -19.59 -13.59 -18.17
N VAL A 60 -18.47 -13.71 -18.90
CA VAL A 60 -17.22 -12.97 -18.60
C VAL A 60 -17.43 -11.45 -18.71
N VAL A 61 -18.13 -10.98 -19.76
CA VAL A 61 -18.43 -9.56 -19.94
C VAL A 61 -19.38 -9.04 -18.86
N LEU A 62 -20.41 -9.81 -18.48
CA LEU A 62 -21.33 -9.44 -17.41
C LEU A 62 -20.61 -9.42 -16.05
N ALA A 63 -19.75 -10.40 -15.77
CA ALA A 63 -18.97 -10.45 -14.55
C ALA A 63 -18.05 -9.23 -14.44
N TRP A 64 -17.42 -8.81 -15.54
CA TRP A 64 -16.62 -7.59 -15.60
C TRP A 64 -17.46 -6.34 -15.36
N GLY A 65 -18.56 -6.17 -16.10
CA GLY A 65 -19.41 -4.99 -15.99
C GLY A 65 -20.01 -4.81 -14.60
N ASN A 66 -20.50 -5.90 -13.98
CA ASN A 66 -21.00 -5.89 -12.61
C ASN A 66 -19.88 -5.62 -11.59
N GLY A 67 -18.66 -6.08 -11.90
CA GLY A 67 -17.48 -5.85 -11.09
C GLY A 67 -17.10 -4.37 -10.98
N LEU A 68 -17.26 -3.57 -12.06
CA LEU A 68 -16.81 -2.17 -12.11
C LEU A 68 -17.31 -1.32 -10.92
N SER A 69 -18.53 -1.58 -10.46
CA SER A 69 -19.17 -0.86 -9.36
C SER A 69 -18.99 -1.51 -7.97
N SER A 70 -18.45 -2.72 -7.93
CA SER A 70 -18.37 -3.51 -6.68
C SER A 70 -17.52 -2.86 -5.58
N LEU A 71 -16.52 -2.08 -5.95
CA LEU A 71 -15.61 -1.40 -5.03
C LEU A 71 -15.90 0.10 -4.85
N LEU A 72 -17.01 0.65 -5.36
CA LEU A 72 -17.27 2.09 -5.25
C LEU A 72 -17.19 2.64 -3.82
N PRO A 73 -17.75 1.99 -2.78
CA PRO A 73 -17.59 2.45 -1.40
C PRO A 73 -16.11 2.50 -0.98
N PHE A 74 -15.34 1.46 -1.29
CA PHE A 74 -13.92 1.39 -1.01
C PHE A 74 -13.13 2.46 -1.77
N ILE A 75 -13.41 2.67 -3.05
CA ILE A 75 -12.80 3.71 -3.88
C ILE A 75 -13.02 5.09 -3.23
N THR A 76 -14.25 5.37 -2.81
CA THR A 76 -14.59 6.62 -2.13
C THR A 76 -13.82 6.79 -0.84
N GLN A 77 -13.70 5.74 -0.02
CA GLN A 77 -12.94 5.75 1.22
C GLN A 77 -11.45 6.08 0.97
N VAL A 78 -10.83 5.43 -0.02
CA VAL A 78 -9.42 5.69 -0.39
C VAL A 78 -9.25 7.10 -0.93
N CYS A 79 -10.18 7.60 -1.75
CA CYS A 79 -10.17 8.98 -2.25
C CYS A 79 -10.22 10.00 -1.10
N LEU A 80 -11.09 9.77 -0.12
CA LEU A 80 -11.15 10.62 1.08
C LEU A 80 -9.86 10.54 1.90
N THR A 81 -9.27 9.35 2.05
CA THR A 81 -7.98 9.20 2.74
C THR A 81 -6.88 10.03 2.07
N ILE A 82 -6.77 9.95 0.73
CA ILE A 82 -5.80 10.73 -0.05
C ILE A 82 -6.04 12.24 0.15
N LEU A 83 -7.30 12.67 0.02
CA LEU A 83 -7.71 14.06 0.12
C LEU A 83 -7.39 14.65 1.51
N PHE A 84 -7.77 13.94 2.56
CA PHE A 84 -7.56 14.40 3.94
C PHE A 84 -6.09 14.32 4.36
N ALA A 85 -5.36 13.27 3.94
CA ALA A 85 -3.93 13.16 4.23
C ALA A 85 -3.12 14.25 3.52
N TYR A 86 -3.45 14.55 2.25
CA TYR A 86 -2.85 15.66 1.52
C TYR A 86 -3.14 17.00 2.25
N ALA A 87 -4.39 17.25 2.59
CA ALA A 87 -4.78 18.47 3.29
C ALA A 87 -4.06 18.61 4.63
N LEU A 88 -4.04 17.55 5.43
CA LEU A 88 -3.37 17.51 6.73
C LEU A 88 -1.88 17.85 6.60
N ALA A 89 -1.22 17.33 5.57
CA ALA A 89 0.20 17.62 5.30
C ALA A 89 0.48 19.11 5.00
N HIS A 90 -0.54 19.90 4.63
CA HIS A 90 -0.42 21.32 4.28
C HIS A 90 -1.04 22.27 5.33
N LEU A 91 -1.67 21.75 6.38
CA LEU A 91 -2.37 22.54 7.39
C LEU A 91 -1.59 22.71 8.69
N GLY A 92 -1.70 23.89 9.29
CA GLY A 92 -1.22 24.19 10.62
C GLY A 92 0.28 23.93 10.83
N PRO A 93 0.68 23.20 11.92
CA PRO A 93 2.07 22.89 12.23
C PRO A 93 2.60 21.62 11.51
N VAL A 94 1.74 20.85 10.85
CA VAL A 94 2.11 19.54 10.28
C VAL A 94 3.28 19.63 9.29
N PRO A 95 3.34 20.61 8.35
CA PRO A 95 4.50 20.75 7.46
C PRO A 95 5.82 20.87 8.24
N ARG A 96 5.84 21.63 9.34
CA ARG A 96 7.05 21.81 10.16
C ARG A 96 7.48 20.50 10.85
N TYR A 97 6.52 19.68 11.31
CA TYR A 97 6.84 18.36 11.89
C TYR A 97 7.36 17.40 10.83
N LEU A 98 6.76 17.37 9.65
CA LEU A 98 7.26 16.56 8.53
C LEU A 98 8.67 16.98 8.11
N GLU A 99 8.95 18.29 8.03
CA GLU A 99 10.30 18.81 7.76
C GLU A 99 11.32 18.41 8.82
N ARG A 100 10.95 18.47 10.10
CA ARG A 100 11.83 18.02 11.20
C ARG A 100 12.14 16.53 11.08
N LEU A 101 11.15 15.69 10.84
CA LEU A 101 11.35 14.26 10.62
C LEU A 101 12.20 14.00 9.38
N ALA A 102 11.95 14.69 8.27
CA ALA A 102 12.72 14.59 7.04
C ALA A 102 14.16 15.05 7.18
N SER A 103 14.48 15.84 8.20
CA SER A 103 15.85 16.30 8.49
C SER A 103 16.68 15.33 9.34
N VAL A 104 16.04 14.29 9.91
CA VAL A 104 16.71 13.29 10.77
C VAL A 104 17.82 12.54 10.02
N PRO A 105 17.60 11.99 8.81
CA PRO A 105 18.66 11.33 8.08
C PRO A 105 19.71 12.35 7.59
N LYS A 106 20.99 12.02 7.78
CA LYS A 106 22.11 12.89 7.40
C LYS A 106 22.80 12.46 6.12
N THR A 107 22.59 11.24 5.67
CA THR A 107 23.19 10.68 4.46
C THR A 107 22.12 10.05 3.58
N ALA A 108 22.35 9.96 2.27
CA ALA A 108 21.42 9.35 1.33
C ALA A 108 21.07 7.89 1.74
N ARG A 109 22.05 7.11 2.18
CA ARG A 109 21.82 5.74 2.69
C ARG A 109 20.87 5.73 3.88
N ALA A 110 21.11 6.60 4.87
CA ALA A 110 20.24 6.72 6.03
C ALA A 110 18.81 7.18 5.64
N ALA A 111 18.70 8.01 4.60
CA ALA A 111 17.40 8.48 4.10
C ALA A 111 16.57 7.33 3.50
N TYR A 112 17.17 6.46 2.71
CA TYR A 112 16.49 5.27 2.15
C TYR A 112 16.03 4.34 3.26
N GLY A 113 16.90 4.02 4.21
CA GLY A 113 16.52 3.18 5.36
C GLY A 113 15.44 3.80 6.24
N PHE A 114 15.56 5.09 6.53
CA PHE A 114 14.58 5.81 7.36
C PHE A 114 13.19 5.79 6.74
N VAL A 115 13.06 6.09 5.44
CA VAL A 115 11.76 6.12 4.78
C VAL A 115 11.13 4.72 4.68
N THR A 116 11.93 3.67 4.48
CA THR A 116 11.47 2.27 4.48
C THR A 116 10.89 1.89 5.84
N LEU A 117 11.65 2.13 6.92
CA LEU A 117 11.20 1.83 8.28
C LEU A 117 9.97 2.66 8.66
N PHE A 118 9.97 3.96 8.35
CA PHE A 118 8.82 4.83 8.60
C PHE A 118 7.56 4.32 7.93
N ALA A 119 7.62 4.05 6.61
CA ALA A 119 6.49 3.52 5.86
C ALA A 119 6.05 2.14 6.38
N GLY A 120 6.98 1.26 6.75
CA GLY A 120 6.69 -0.06 7.31
C GLY A 120 5.98 0.02 8.66
N CYS A 121 6.48 0.81 9.60
CA CYS A 121 5.84 1.00 10.90
C CYS A 121 4.43 1.57 10.78
N VAL A 122 4.22 2.54 9.87
CA VAL A 122 2.90 3.11 9.62
C VAL A 122 1.98 2.10 8.96
N SER A 123 2.48 1.28 8.03
CA SER A 123 1.70 0.24 7.34
C SER A 123 1.18 -0.84 8.29
N LEU A 124 1.93 -1.18 9.33
CA LEU A 124 1.49 -2.13 10.38
C LEU A 124 0.27 -1.61 11.15
N ILE A 125 0.09 -0.30 11.24
CA ILE A 125 -1.04 0.32 11.94
C ILE A 125 -2.24 0.43 11.01
N ALA A 126 -2.02 1.05 9.83
CA ALA A 126 -3.07 1.24 8.83
C ALA A 126 -2.46 1.27 7.42
N TRP A 127 -2.80 0.30 6.59
CA TRP A 127 -2.18 0.12 5.28
C TRP A 127 -2.25 1.35 4.35
N PRO A 128 -3.35 2.15 4.29
CA PRO A 128 -3.38 3.30 3.40
C PRO A 128 -2.42 4.40 3.85
N LEU A 129 -2.21 4.51 5.17
CA LEU A 129 -1.28 5.49 5.72
C LEU A 129 0.16 5.18 5.33
N GLY A 130 0.54 3.91 5.25
CA GLY A 130 1.88 3.49 4.86
C GLY A 130 2.26 4.02 3.49
N THR A 131 1.39 3.89 2.51
CA THR A 131 1.63 4.37 1.13
C THR A 131 1.58 5.90 1.03
N ILE A 132 0.60 6.54 1.66
CA ILE A 132 0.39 7.99 1.59
C ILE A 132 1.47 8.74 2.38
N LEU A 133 1.65 8.42 3.66
CA LEU A 133 2.64 9.09 4.51
C LEU A 133 4.06 8.69 4.11
N GLY A 134 4.28 7.46 3.64
CA GLY A 134 5.54 7.02 3.05
C GLY A 134 5.94 7.87 1.85
N GLY A 135 5.01 8.10 0.92
CA GLY A 135 5.21 8.97 -0.24
C GLY A 135 5.48 10.42 0.15
N LEU A 136 4.69 10.97 1.07
CA LEU A 136 4.91 12.33 1.61
C LEU A 136 6.29 12.45 2.27
N MET A 137 6.69 11.47 3.07
CA MET A 137 7.99 11.48 3.75
C MET A 137 9.13 11.37 2.74
N ALA A 138 9.01 10.52 1.70
CA ALA A 138 9.99 10.43 0.62
C ALA A 138 10.19 11.79 -0.07
N ARG A 139 9.09 12.48 -0.38
CA ARG A 139 9.13 13.82 -0.98
C ARG A 139 9.76 14.84 -0.04
N GLN A 140 9.39 14.87 1.23
CA GLN A 140 9.95 15.83 2.21
C GLN A 140 11.44 15.59 2.47
N ILE A 141 11.88 14.33 2.51
CA ILE A 141 13.31 14.00 2.60
C ILE A 141 14.07 14.51 1.37
N ALA A 142 13.55 14.27 0.16
CA ALA A 142 14.18 14.74 -1.07
C ALA A 142 14.34 16.26 -1.08
N LEU A 143 13.28 17.01 -0.71
CA LEU A 143 13.32 18.47 -0.59
C LEU A 143 14.30 18.94 0.50
N SER A 144 14.33 18.27 1.65
CA SER A 144 15.26 18.58 2.74
C SER A 144 16.71 18.37 2.30
N PHE A 145 17.00 17.28 1.58
CA PHE A 145 18.35 16.96 1.08
C PHE A 145 18.81 17.96 0.02
N ARG A 146 17.92 18.32 -0.91
CA ARG A 146 18.21 19.35 -1.92
C ARG A 146 18.54 20.70 -1.27
N ARG A 147 17.75 21.15 -0.28
CA ARG A 147 18.03 22.40 0.47
C ARG A 147 19.37 22.37 1.20
N ARG A 148 19.84 21.20 1.60
CA ARG A 148 21.15 21.00 2.26
C ARG A 148 22.30 20.78 1.27
N GLY A 149 22.05 20.74 -0.05
CA GLY A 149 23.05 20.44 -1.07
C GLY A 149 23.58 19.00 -1.01
N ILE A 150 22.80 18.05 -0.45
CA ILE A 150 23.19 16.64 -0.33
C ILE A 150 22.44 15.87 -1.43
N PRO A 151 23.17 15.24 -2.39
CA PRO A 151 22.52 14.50 -3.45
C PRO A 151 21.80 13.26 -2.92
N VAL A 152 20.55 13.05 -3.34
CA VAL A 152 19.74 11.88 -3.03
C VAL A 152 18.93 11.46 -4.25
N HIS A 153 18.91 10.16 -4.55
CA HIS A 153 18.18 9.63 -5.69
C HIS A 153 16.70 9.51 -5.36
N TYR A 154 15.88 10.41 -5.91
CA TYR A 154 14.47 10.52 -5.59
C TYR A 154 13.63 9.29 -5.98
N PRO A 155 13.82 8.65 -7.15
CA PRO A 155 13.13 7.41 -7.47
C PRO A 155 13.36 6.28 -6.45
N LEU A 156 14.57 6.15 -5.92
CA LEU A 156 14.85 5.17 -4.87
C LEU A 156 14.17 5.52 -3.54
N LEU A 157 14.06 6.80 -3.18
CA LEU A 157 13.27 7.19 -2.01
C LEU A 157 11.80 6.76 -2.16
N GLY A 158 11.22 6.95 -3.34
CA GLY A 158 9.85 6.46 -3.64
C GLY A 158 9.74 4.94 -3.55
N GLY A 159 10.66 4.21 -4.20
CA GLY A 159 10.69 2.74 -4.15
C GLY A 159 10.93 2.18 -2.75
N ALA A 160 11.82 2.81 -1.96
CA ALA A 160 12.10 2.44 -0.59
C ALA A 160 10.89 2.68 0.33
N ALA A 161 10.20 3.81 0.17
CA ALA A 161 8.95 4.09 0.88
C ALA A 161 7.88 3.06 0.56
N PHE A 162 7.70 2.73 -0.73
CA PHE A 162 6.73 1.72 -1.15
C PHE A 162 7.08 0.33 -0.64
N SER A 163 8.36 0.00 -0.58
CA SER A 163 8.83 -1.31 -0.09
C SER A 163 8.56 -1.54 1.40
N GLY A 164 8.52 -0.47 2.21
CA GLY A 164 8.09 -0.57 3.61
C GLY A 164 6.68 -1.10 3.78
N PHE A 165 5.82 -0.93 2.77
CA PHE A 165 4.46 -1.46 2.75
C PHE A 165 4.38 -3.00 2.81
N VAL A 166 5.46 -3.72 2.55
CA VAL A 166 5.51 -5.19 2.49
C VAL A 166 5.04 -5.91 3.77
N VAL A 167 4.88 -5.22 4.89
CA VAL A 167 4.47 -5.81 6.18
C VAL A 167 3.03 -5.45 6.60
N TRP A 168 2.25 -4.79 5.75
CA TRP A 168 0.95 -4.23 6.13
C TRP A 168 -0.06 -5.28 6.62
N HIS A 169 -0.08 -6.47 6.02
CA HIS A 169 -1.02 -7.55 6.34
C HIS A 169 -0.60 -8.35 7.58
N MET A 170 0.61 -8.10 8.10
CA MET A 170 1.15 -8.69 9.33
C MET A 170 0.77 -7.89 10.59
N GLY A 171 0.20 -6.69 10.41
CA GLY A 171 -0.13 -5.76 11.49
C GLY A 171 -1.63 -5.60 11.70
N TYR A 172 -1.95 -4.52 12.40
CA TYR A 172 -3.32 -4.21 12.84
C TYR A 172 -4.28 -3.82 11.68
N SER A 173 -3.78 -3.67 10.48
CA SER A 173 -4.59 -3.49 9.26
C SER A 173 -4.77 -4.75 8.42
N GLY A 174 -4.29 -5.88 8.91
CA GLY A 174 -4.37 -7.17 8.22
C GLY A 174 -5.80 -7.67 8.08
N SER A 175 -6.31 -7.74 6.83
CA SER A 175 -7.71 -8.08 6.58
C SER A 175 -8.04 -9.53 6.96
N ALA A 176 -7.26 -10.51 6.49
CA ALA A 176 -7.53 -11.92 6.74
C ALA A 176 -7.41 -12.28 8.24
N PRO A 177 -6.31 -11.94 8.94
CA PRO A 177 -6.15 -12.30 10.35
C PRO A 177 -7.16 -11.60 11.27
N LEU A 178 -7.56 -10.36 10.97
CA LEU A 178 -8.59 -9.68 11.77
C LEU A 178 -10.00 -10.23 11.49
N LEU A 179 -10.26 -10.66 10.24
CA LEU A 179 -11.54 -11.24 9.89
C LEU A 179 -11.78 -12.54 10.67
N VAL A 180 -10.81 -13.44 10.72
CA VAL A 180 -10.94 -14.73 11.42
C VAL A 180 -11.00 -14.60 12.94
N ALA A 181 -10.55 -13.47 13.48
CA ALA A 181 -10.69 -13.13 14.89
C ALA A 181 -12.06 -12.49 15.23
N THR A 182 -12.88 -12.18 14.22
CA THR A 182 -14.16 -11.48 14.40
C THR A 182 -15.32 -12.48 14.43
N ALA A 183 -16.18 -12.38 15.42
CA ALA A 183 -17.35 -13.26 15.56
C ALA A 183 -18.33 -13.11 14.37
N GLY A 184 -18.88 -14.22 13.91
CA GLY A 184 -19.78 -14.27 12.75
C GLY A 184 -19.07 -14.17 11.40
N ASN A 185 -17.76 -14.35 11.36
CA ASN A 185 -17.04 -14.40 10.09
C ASN A 185 -17.40 -15.67 9.28
N PRO A 186 -17.38 -15.61 7.93
CA PRO A 186 -17.82 -16.72 7.09
C PRO A 186 -16.99 -18.02 7.26
N MET A 187 -15.77 -17.92 7.82
CA MET A 187 -14.86 -19.05 7.98
C MET A 187 -14.91 -19.67 9.37
N GLU A 188 -15.71 -19.12 10.31
CA GLU A 188 -15.77 -19.57 11.70
C GLU A 188 -16.10 -21.05 11.84
N VAL A 189 -17.02 -21.57 11.00
CA VAL A 189 -17.39 -23.00 10.99
C VAL A 189 -16.24 -23.87 10.49
N LEU A 190 -15.51 -23.44 9.46
CA LEU A 190 -14.36 -24.16 8.91
C LEU A 190 -13.18 -24.19 9.89
N LEU A 191 -12.98 -23.09 10.60
CA LEU A 191 -11.95 -22.95 11.64
C LEU A 191 -12.29 -23.71 12.93
N GLY A 192 -13.55 -24.09 13.13
CA GLY A 192 -14.01 -24.69 14.39
C GLY A 192 -14.17 -23.68 15.53
N GLY A 193 -14.19 -22.38 15.22
CA GLY A 193 -14.30 -21.25 16.15
C GLY A 193 -13.55 -20.02 15.68
N LEU A 194 -13.38 -19.06 16.59
CA LEU A 194 -12.59 -17.84 16.32
C LEU A 194 -11.09 -18.14 16.44
N LEU A 195 -10.31 -17.58 15.54
CA LEU A 195 -8.86 -17.63 15.60
C LEU A 195 -8.36 -16.29 16.19
N PRO A 196 -7.87 -16.27 17.43
CA PRO A 196 -7.51 -15.02 18.10
C PRO A 196 -6.27 -14.37 17.45
N VAL A 197 -6.19 -13.04 17.55
CA VAL A 197 -5.06 -12.25 17.01
C VAL A 197 -3.71 -12.65 17.63
N THR A 198 -3.70 -13.26 18.81
CA THR A 198 -2.49 -13.80 19.47
C THR A 198 -1.88 -14.99 18.73
N GLU A 199 -2.66 -15.70 17.94
CA GLU A 199 -2.20 -16.81 17.11
C GLU A 199 -1.80 -16.37 15.70
N THR A 200 -2.18 -15.16 15.29
CA THR A 200 -1.90 -14.59 13.97
C THR A 200 -0.97 -13.38 14.05
N ILE A 201 -1.51 -12.14 14.04
CA ILE A 201 -0.71 -10.91 13.97
C ILE A 201 0.18 -10.68 15.20
N LEU A 202 -0.21 -11.14 16.37
CA LEU A 202 0.57 -11.03 17.61
C LEU A 202 1.32 -12.32 17.97
N SER A 203 1.32 -13.33 17.10
CA SER A 203 2.11 -14.55 17.31
C SER A 203 3.61 -14.27 17.26
N THR A 204 4.40 -15.02 17.99
CA THR A 204 5.85 -14.85 18.04
C THR A 204 6.50 -14.99 16.67
N PHE A 205 6.08 -15.97 15.87
CA PHE A 205 6.64 -16.16 14.54
C PHE A 205 6.36 -14.96 13.63
N ASN A 206 5.16 -14.38 13.70
CA ASN A 206 4.81 -13.21 12.89
C ASN A 206 5.62 -11.98 13.33
N LEU A 207 5.72 -11.72 14.64
CA LEU A 207 6.51 -10.58 15.16
C LEU A 207 7.98 -10.67 14.76
N VAL A 208 8.59 -11.87 14.85
CA VAL A 208 9.95 -12.10 14.39
C VAL A 208 10.07 -11.89 12.88
N THR A 209 9.11 -12.41 12.11
CA THR A 209 9.10 -12.26 10.65
C THR A 209 8.95 -10.80 10.23
N ILE A 210 8.13 -9.99 10.94
CA ILE A 210 8.04 -8.51 10.72
C ILE A 210 9.42 -7.88 10.86
N VAL A 211 10.10 -8.14 11.98
CA VAL A 211 11.41 -7.54 12.28
C VAL A 211 12.44 -7.95 11.22
N LEU A 212 12.49 -9.23 10.86
CA LEU A 212 13.41 -9.74 9.83
C LEU A 212 13.09 -9.14 8.45
N THR A 213 11.82 -9.06 8.08
CA THR A 213 11.40 -8.48 6.79
C THR A 213 11.76 -7.00 6.70
N LEU A 214 11.39 -6.20 7.70
CA LEU A 214 11.71 -4.78 7.73
C LEU A 214 13.23 -4.53 7.78
N ALA A 215 13.96 -5.30 8.59
CA ALA A 215 15.42 -5.19 8.63
C ALA A 215 16.04 -5.49 7.27
N THR A 216 15.60 -6.58 6.63
CA THR A 216 16.14 -7.02 5.33
C THR A 216 15.87 -6.00 4.22
N VAL A 217 14.61 -5.55 4.05
CA VAL A 217 14.28 -4.56 3.01
C VAL A 217 14.93 -3.20 3.30
N THR A 218 15.07 -2.82 4.57
CA THR A 218 15.74 -1.57 4.97
C THR A 218 17.24 -1.62 4.65
N ILE A 219 17.92 -2.70 5.02
CA ILE A 219 19.37 -2.86 4.74
C ILE A 219 19.63 -2.84 3.24
N VAL A 220 18.79 -3.53 2.46
CA VAL A 220 18.93 -3.54 1.00
C VAL A 220 18.64 -2.16 0.42
N ALA A 221 17.58 -1.46 0.86
CA ALA A 221 17.30 -0.08 0.44
C ALA A 221 18.52 0.85 0.65
N MET A 222 19.19 0.73 1.79
CA MET A 222 20.41 1.51 2.08
C MET A 222 21.57 1.24 1.13
N GLN A 223 21.57 0.09 0.46
CA GLN A 223 22.67 -0.35 -0.44
C GLN A 223 22.37 -0.11 -1.92
N LEU A 224 21.12 0.15 -2.29
CA LEU A 224 20.70 0.31 -3.69
C LEU A 224 21.00 1.68 -4.31
N GLY A 225 21.62 2.59 -3.58
CA GLY A 225 21.95 3.92 -4.09
C GLY A 225 22.75 3.84 -5.39
N PRO A 226 22.33 4.55 -6.48
CA PRO A 226 23.07 4.57 -7.73
C PRO A 226 24.40 5.30 -7.58
N SER A 227 25.25 5.18 -8.61
CA SER A 227 26.47 5.98 -8.69
C SER A 227 26.15 7.49 -8.74
N SER A 228 27.09 8.33 -8.31
CA SER A 228 26.88 9.78 -8.25
C SER A 228 26.51 10.42 -9.60
N ALA A 229 26.87 9.79 -10.70
CA ALA A 229 26.54 10.27 -12.06
C ALA A 229 25.08 9.96 -12.48
N GLU A 230 24.40 9.05 -11.79
CA GLU A 230 23.04 8.58 -12.12
C GLU A 230 21.99 9.09 -11.12
N ILE A 231 22.38 9.99 -10.22
CA ILE A 231 21.46 10.53 -9.22
C ILE A 231 20.44 11.44 -9.91
N GLU A 232 19.17 11.08 -9.77
CA GLU A 232 18.02 11.87 -10.20
C GLU A 232 17.41 12.52 -8.97
N GLU A 233 17.62 13.81 -8.81
CA GLU A 233 17.07 14.58 -7.69
C GLU A 233 15.63 15.02 -7.98
N ILE A 234 14.91 15.34 -6.92
CA ILE A 234 13.58 15.96 -7.05
C ILE A 234 13.71 17.29 -7.79
N GLN A 235 12.95 17.45 -8.86
CA GLN A 235 12.82 18.75 -9.50
C GLN A 235 11.88 19.59 -8.63
N GLU A 236 12.30 20.82 -8.30
CA GLU A 236 11.32 21.76 -7.79
C GLU A 236 10.24 21.93 -8.87
N PRO A 237 8.96 21.93 -8.53
CA PRO A 237 7.99 22.52 -9.43
C PRO A 237 8.56 23.91 -9.76
N GLU A 238 8.76 24.20 -11.04
CA GLU A 238 9.06 25.57 -11.49
C GLU A 238 8.14 26.46 -10.69
N THR A 239 8.77 27.31 -9.86
CA THR A 239 8.17 28.23 -8.90
C THR A 239 6.66 28.15 -8.88
N ASP A 240 6.06 27.88 -7.72
CA ASP A 240 4.62 28.04 -7.50
C ASP A 240 4.03 29.12 -8.41
N GLN A 241 3.94 28.85 -9.70
CA GLN A 241 2.78 29.34 -10.37
C GLN A 241 1.70 28.54 -9.65
N PRO A 242 0.92 29.17 -8.78
CA PRO A 242 -0.30 28.56 -8.33
C PRO A 242 -0.88 28.07 -9.63
N ALA A 243 -1.27 26.78 -9.70
CA ALA A 243 -1.84 26.23 -10.90
C ALA A 243 -3.13 27.02 -11.20
N SER A 244 -2.94 28.25 -11.50
CA SER A 244 -3.82 29.35 -11.85
C SER A 244 -4.08 29.27 -13.33
N SER A 245 -4.65 28.12 -13.69
CA SER A 245 -5.47 28.07 -14.86
C SER A 245 -6.82 27.40 -14.60
N VAL A 246 -7.19 27.16 -13.34
CA VAL A 246 -8.58 27.41 -12.99
C VAL A 246 -8.68 28.94 -13.04
N PRO A 247 -9.51 29.52 -13.92
CA PRO A 247 -9.79 30.95 -13.85
C PRO A 247 -10.06 31.20 -12.36
N GLN A 248 -9.27 32.05 -11.70
CA GLN A 248 -9.78 32.68 -10.51
C GLN A 248 -11.08 33.28 -11.02
N GLU A 249 -12.19 32.56 -10.83
CA GLU A 249 -13.49 33.19 -10.81
C GLU A 249 -13.20 34.40 -9.97
N HIS A 250 -13.27 35.57 -10.59
CA HIS A 250 -13.03 36.84 -9.93
C HIS A 250 -13.70 36.69 -8.59
N THR A 251 -12.90 36.53 -7.54
CA THR A 251 -13.40 36.49 -6.18
C THR A 251 -14.01 37.86 -6.02
N ILE A 252 -15.28 37.97 -6.40
CA ILE A 252 -16.10 39.13 -6.04
C ILE A 252 -15.90 39.15 -4.54
N ARG A 253 -15.14 40.15 -4.08
CA ARG A 253 -14.84 40.35 -2.67
C ARG A 253 -16.19 40.53 -2.00
N ARG A 254 -16.77 39.39 -1.57
CA ARG A 254 -18.06 39.35 -0.91
C ARG A 254 -17.87 40.02 0.44
N VAL A 255 -18.22 41.30 0.50
CA VAL A 255 -18.23 42.04 1.75
C VAL A 255 -19.57 41.77 2.40
N GLY A 256 -19.58 41.01 3.50
CA GLY A 256 -20.83 40.72 4.20
C GLY A 256 -20.75 39.60 5.22
N ILE A 257 -21.90 39.11 5.64
CA ILE A 257 -22.01 38.00 6.61
C ILE A 257 -21.40 36.72 6.04
N ALA A 258 -21.55 36.46 4.75
CA ALA A 258 -20.98 35.30 4.08
C ALA A 258 -19.45 35.23 4.18
N ASP A 259 -18.77 36.35 3.89
CA ASP A 259 -17.32 36.47 4.00
C ASP A 259 -16.83 36.25 5.46
N LYS A 260 -17.57 36.80 6.44
CA LYS A 260 -17.27 36.57 7.86
C LYS A 260 -17.42 35.11 8.26
N LEU A 261 -18.42 34.41 7.74
CA LEU A 261 -18.64 32.99 8.01
C LEU A 261 -17.58 32.11 7.33
N GLU A 262 -17.25 32.40 6.06
CA GLU A 262 -16.24 31.65 5.30
C GLU A 262 -14.85 31.74 5.94
N ASN A 263 -14.53 32.87 6.58
CA ASN A 263 -13.27 33.14 7.26
C ASN A 263 -13.31 32.90 8.78
N ALA A 264 -14.45 32.43 9.32
CA ALA A 264 -14.62 32.22 10.75
C ALA A 264 -14.00 30.90 11.21
N ARG A 265 -12.92 30.97 11.97
CA ARG A 265 -12.24 29.80 12.56
C ARG A 265 -13.16 28.99 13.49
N TRP A 266 -14.07 29.64 14.20
CA TRP A 266 -14.95 28.95 15.13
C TRP A 266 -15.84 27.89 14.47
N LEU A 267 -16.23 28.07 13.20
CA LEU A 267 -17.02 27.09 12.44
C LEU A 267 -16.26 25.78 12.26
N THR A 268 -15.04 25.84 11.73
CA THR A 268 -14.20 24.65 11.52
C THR A 268 -13.83 24.02 12.84
N THR A 269 -13.50 24.82 13.87
CA THR A 269 -13.15 24.33 15.19
C THR A 269 -14.33 23.61 15.86
N THR A 270 -15.54 24.18 15.82
CA THR A 270 -16.73 23.57 16.42
C THR A 270 -17.06 22.24 15.74
N LEU A 271 -17.11 22.20 14.41
CA LEU A 271 -17.36 20.96 13.69
C LEU A 271 -16.24 19.94 13.93
N GLY A 272 -14.98 20.38 13.97
CA GLY A 272 -13.84 19.52 14.28
C GLY A 272 -13.91 18.90 15.67
N LEU A 273 -14.34 19.67 16.68
CA LEU A 273 -14.56 19.15 18.05
C LEU A 273 -15.72 18.13 18.11
N ILE A 274 -16.83 18.42 17.41
CA ILE A 274 -17.96 17.47 17.33
C ILE A 274 -17.50 16.16 16.70
N LEU A 275 -16.77 16.24 15.59
CA LEU A 275 -16.26 15.05 14.90
C LEU A 275 -15.20 14.32 15.73
N MET A 276 -14.33 15.03 16.44
CA MET A 276 -13.37 14.41 17.36
C MET A 276 -14.06 13.70 18.52
N THR A 277 -15.17 14.27 19.05
CA THR A 277 -16.00 13.59 20.06
C THR A 277 -16.58 12.29 19.52
N TYR A 278 -17.04 12.28 18.26
CA TYR A 278 -17.49 11.04 17.61
C TYR A 278 -16.35 10.01 17.52
N VAL A 279 -15.16 10.41 17.09
CA VAL A 279 -13.97 9.55 16.99
C VAL A 279 -13.62 8.94 18.36
N VAL A 280 -13.58 9.76 19.41
CA VAL A 280 -13.29 9.29 20.77
C VAL A 280 -14.39 8.31 21.25
N SER A 281 -15.65 8.64 21.01
CA SER A 281 -16.79 7.75 21.34
C SER A 281 -16.74 6.42 20.60
N TRP A 282 -16.31 6.44 19.33
CA TRP A 282 -16.08 5.22 18.56
C TRP A 282 -15.06 4.31 19.24
N PHE A 283 -13.90 4.82 19.60
CA PHE A 283 -12.86 4.03 20.28
C PHE A 283 -13.29 3.57 21.67
N TYR A 284 -14.12 4.37 22.36
CA TYR A 284 -14.68 3.95 23.66
C TYR A 284 -15.64 2.76 23.52
N VAL A 285 -16.48 2.74 22.49
CA VAL A 285 -17.52 1.71 22.26
C VAL A 285 -16.96 0.47 21.55
N LYS A 286 -16.11 0.67 20.53
CA LYS A 286 -15.60 -0.39 19.65
C LYS A 286 -14.20 -0.89 20.04
N GLY A 287 -13.56 -0.26 21.04
CA GLY A 287 -12.16 -0.51 21.34
C GLY A 287 -11.26 0.03 20.22
N VAL A 288 -10.00 -0.43 20.18
CA VAL A 288 -9.00 0.02 19.19
C VAL A 288 -9.23 -0.70 17.85
N GLN A 289 -10.42 -0.51 17.25
CA GLN A 289 -10.71 -1.02 15.90
C GLN A 289 -10.50 0.11 14.88
N LEU A 290 -9.63 -0.14 13.90
CA LEU A 290 -9.35 0.80 12.83
C LEU A 290 -9.97 0.30 11.52
N ASP A 291 -10.90 1.07 10.98
CA ASP A 291 -11.36 0.94 9.61
C ASP A 291 -11.08 2.22 8.82
N LEU A 292 -11.26 2.17 7.50
CA LEU A 292 -11.01 3.33 6.65
C LEU A 292 -11.90 4.53 7.00
N ASN A 293 -13.11 4.30 7.50
CA ASN A 293 -14.02 5.39 7.84
C ASN A 293 -13.51 6.14 9.07
N ILE A 294 -13.17 5.41 10.16
CA ILE A 294 -12.69 6.08 11.38
C ILE A 294 -11.34 6.78 11.16
N VAL A 295 -10.47 6.24 10.32
CA VAL A 295 -9.22 6.89 9.90
C VAL A 295 -9.54 8.18 9.14
N ASN A 296 -10.46 8.13 8.17
CA ASN A 296 -10.89 9.30 7.40
C ASN A 296 -11.51 10.38 8.30
N TRP A 297 -12.38 9.99 9.21
CA TRP A 297 -13.01 10.95 10.13
C TRP A 297 -12.01 11.54 11.12
N THR A 298 -11.03 10.77 11.56
CA THR A 298 -9.92 11.28 12.38
C THR A 298 -9.11 12.32 11.62
N PHE A 299 -8.75 12.05 10.37
CA PHE A 299 -8.01 13.00 9.53
C PHE A 299 -8.84 14.24 9.22
N PHE A 300 -10.13 14.07 8.93
CA PHE A 300 -11.02 15.20 8.67
C PHE A 300 -11.19 16.08 9.91
N ALA A 301 -11.38 15.48 11.10
CA ALA A 301 -11.42 16.21 12.36
C ALA A 301 -10.12 17.02 12.58
N ALA A 302 -8.96 16.39 12.34
CA ALA A 302 -7.68 17.08 12.44
C ALA A 302 -7.56 18.24 11.42
N CYS A 303 -7.98 18.04 10.17
CA CYS A 303 -8.02 19.10 9.17
C CYS A 303 -8.88 20.29 9.64
N LEU A 304 -10.09 20.01 10.14
CA LEU A 304 -11.00 21.04 10.65
C LEU A 304 -10.42 21.81 11.84
N LEU A 305 -9.75 21.13 12.76
CA LEU A 305 -9.14 21.74 13.94
C LEU A 305 -7.88 22.58 13.60
N LEU A 306 -7.13 22.16 12.57
CA LEU A 306 -5.89 22.83 12.17
C LEU A 306 -6.11 23.95 11.17
N ALA A 307 -7.20 23.91 10.40
CA ALA A 307 -7.54 24.97 9.45
C ALA A 307 -7.88 26.28 10.17
N ARG A 308 -7.49 27.39 9.56
CA ARG A 308 -7.78 28.73 10.06
C ARG A 308 -9.20 29.19 9.70
N SER A 309 -9.74 28.65 8.60
CA SER A 309 -11.06 28.96 8.09
C SER A 309 -11.59 27.88 7.16
N SER A 310 -12.90 27.89 6.88
CA SER A 310 -13.49 27.01 5.87
C SER A 310 -12.96 27.31 4.46
N SER A 311 -12.68 28.59 4.18
CA SER A 311 -12.09 29.02 2.91
C SER A 311 -10.69 28.42 2.69
N GLU A 312 -9.79 28.47 3.70
CA GLU A 312 -8.48 27.81 3.63
C GLU A 312 -8.63 26.30 3.37
N LEU A 313 -9.52 25.65 4.12
CA LEU A 313 -9.73 24.21 3.99
C LEU A 313 -10.25 23.83 2.59
N THR A 314 -11.19 24.60 2.06
CA THR A 314 -11.71 24.40 0.69
C THR A 314 -10.61 24.53 -0.36
N GLN A 315 -9.75 25.55 -0.25
CA GLN A 315 -8.63 25.74 -1.17
C GLN A 315 -7.66 24.56 -1.16
N VAL A 316 -7.32 24.07 0.04
CA VAL A 316 -6.43 22.90 0.19
C VAL A 316 -7.09 21.64 -0.37
N PHE A 317 -8.39 21.43 -0.16
CA PHE A 317 -9.12 20.29 -0.74
C PHE A 317 -9.23 20.38 -2.27
N MET A 318 -9.40 21.56 -2.84
CA MET A 318 -9.38 21.74 -4.29
C MET A 318 -8.03 21.36 -4.91
N GLN A 319 -6.93 21.70 -4.24
CA GLN A 319 -5.59 21.26 -4.66
C GLN A 319 -5.43 19.72 -4.53
N ALA A 320 -5.89 19.14 -3.42
CA ALA A 320 -5.87 17.72 -3.18
C ALA A 320 -6.73 16.93 -4.18
N GLY A 321 -7.82 17.53 -4.68
CA GLY A 321 -8.77 16.90 -5.60
C GLY A 321 -8.13 16.36 -6.89
N ARG A 322 -7.09 17.03 -7.40
CA ARG A 322 -6.33 16.54 -8.57
C ARG A 322 -5.66 15.20 -8.33
N ALA A 323 -5.24 14.95 -7.08
CA ALA A 323 -4.61 13.70 -6.68
C ALA A 323 -5.58 12.51 -6.64
N VAL A 324 -6.89 12.76 -6.59
CA VAL A 324 -7.91 11.72 -6.48
C VAL A 324 -8.30 11.14 -7.85
N VAL A 325 -8.13 11.91 -8.93
CA VAL A 325 -8.56 11.54 -10.29
C VAL A 325 -7.98 10.20 -10.77
N PRO A 326 -6.67 9.90 -10.63
CA PRO A 326 -6.14 8.61 -11.05
C PRO A 326 -6.82 7.43 -10.34
N THR A 327 -7.09 7.56 -9.04
CA THR A 327 -7.79 6.52 -8.25
C THR A 327 -9.20 6.28 -8.79
N LEU A 328 -9.97 7.34 -9.02
CA LEU A 328 -11.34 7.24 -9.54
C LEU A 328 -11.42 6.58 -10.92
N LEU A 329 -10.41 6.79 -11.78
CA LEU A 329 -10.39 6.23 -13.12
C LEU A 329 -9.88 4.80 -13.19
N GLN A 330 -8.90 4.47 -12.36
CA GLN A 330 -8.18 3.19 -12.47
C GLN A 330 -8.81 2.10 -11.60
N TYR A 331 -9.28 2.43 -10.41
CA TYR A 331 -9.81 1.44 -9.47
C TYR A 331 -11.04 0.67 -10.00
N PRO A 332 -11.99 1.27 -10.75
CA PRO A 332 -13.07 0.51 -11.37
C PRO A 332 -12.58 -0.59 -12.33
N LEU A 333 -11.48 -0.37 -13.08
CA LEU A 333 -10.93 -1.40 -13.97
C LEU A 333 -10.47 -2.62 -13.17
N TYR A 334 -9.77 -2.41 -12.07
CA TYR A 334 -9.35 -3.51 -11.18
C TYR A 334 -10.53 -4.17 -10.46
N ALA A 335 -11.58 -3.39 -10.12
CA ALA A 335 -12.83 -3.93 -9.61
C ALA A 335 -13.52 -4.83 -10.65
N GLY A 336 -13.47 -4.47 -11.92
CA GLY A 336 -13.94 -5.30 -13.03
C GLY A 336 -13.15 -6.60 -13.16
N ILE A 337 -11.81 -6.56 -13.08
CA ILE A 337 -10.95 -7.77 -13.07
C ILE A 337 -11.35 -8.66 -11.90
N MET A 338 -11.48 -8.10 -10.69
CA MET A 338 -11.93 -8.83 -9.52
C MET A 338 -13.31 -9.46 -9.75
N GLY A 339 -14.24 -8.74 -10.38
CA GLY A 339 -15.57 -9.26 -10.73
C GLY A 339 -15.49 -10.48 -11.63
N ILE A 340 -14.64 -10.47 -12.68
CA ILE A 340 -14.38 -11.64 -13.53
C ILE A 340 -13.88 -12.80 -12.65
N MET A 341 -12.81 -12.59 -11.90
CA MET A 341 -12.13 -13.62 -11.14
C MET A 341 -13.03 -14.32 -10.11
N LEU A 342 -13.87 -13.54 -9.41
CA LEU A 342 -14.77 -14.04 -8.38
C LEU A 342 -16.00 -14.74 -8.96
N ASN A 343 -16.68 -14.12 -9.95
CA ASN A 343 -17.98 -14.57 -10.41
C ASN A 343 -17.91 -15.72 -11.42
N THR A 344 -16.74 -15.99 -12.01
CA THR A 344 -16.54 -17.13 -12.91
C THR A 344 -15.94 -18.37 -12.23
N GLY A 345 -15.57 -18.25 -10.94
CA GLY A 345 -14.95 -19.34 -10.20
C GLY A 345 -13.47 -19.59 -10.54
N PHE A 346 -12.83 -18.75 -11.37
CA PHE A 346 -11.45 -18.95 -11.80
C PHE A 346 -10.47 -18.98 -10.63
N VAL A 347 -10.63 -18.06 -9.68
CA VAL A 347 -9.75 -18.03 -8.48
C VAL A 347 -9.96 -19.23 -7.57
N ALA A 348 -11.19 -19.70 -7.44
CA ALA A 348 -11.47 -20.92 -6.67
C ALA A 348 -10.79 -22.15 -7.28
N GLN A 349 -10.71 -22.24 -8.63
CA GLN A 349 -9.96 -23.32 -9.30
C GLN A 349 -8.45 -23.22 -9.04
N ILE A 350 -7.87 -22.02 -9.11
CA ILE A 350 -6.45 -21.80 -8.80
C ILE A 350 -6.17 -22.18 -7.34
N ALA A 351 -6.98 -21.71 -6.41
CA ALA A 351 -6.82 -22.02 -4.98
C ALA A 351 -6.95 -23.52 -4.72
N GLY A 352 -7.95 -24.17 -5.29
CA GLY A 352 -8.15 -25.61 -5.17
C GLY A 352 -7.01 -26.46 -5.78
N PHE A 353 -6.41 -26.00 -6.88
CA PHE A 353 -5.23 -26.66 -7.44
C PHE A 353 -4.05 -26.62 -6.46
N PHE A 354 -3.73 -25.42 -5.96
CA PHE A 354 -2.62 -25.25 -5.01
C PHE A 354 -2.84 -26.02 -3.70
N ALA A 355 -4.06 -26.01 -3.17
CA ALA A 355 -4.39 -26.72 -1.94
C ALA A 355 -4.17 -28.24 -2.02
N ARG A 356 -4.39 -28.85 -3.21
CA ARG A 356 -4.26 -30.30 -3.40
C ARG A 356 -2.82 -30.83 -3.45
N ILE A 357 -1.85 -29.97 -3.74
CA ILE A 357 -0.43 -30.37 -3.86
C ILE A 357 0.35 -30.20 -2.56
N GLY A 358 -0.30 -29.71 -1.48
CA GLY A 358 0.32 -29.44 -0.19
C GLY A 358 0.48 -30.69 0.68
N THR A 359 1.47 -30.64 1.57
CA THR A 359 1.61 -31.52 2.74
C THR A 359 1.39 -30.70 4.01
N THR A 360 1.36 -31.33 5.18
CA THR A 360 1.20 -30.64 6.47
C THR A 360 2.17 -29.46 6.62
N GLU A 361 3.45 -29.67 6.28
CA GLU A 361 4.53 -28.69 6.47
C GLU A 361 4.61 -27.69 5.30
N SER A 362 4.30 -28.12 4.07
CA SER A 362 4.44 -27.28 2.87
C SER A 362 3.22 -26.42 2.58
N LEU A 363 2.05 -26.75 3.12
CA LEU A 363 0.80 -26.07 2.82
C LEU A 363 0.83 -24.55 3.16
N PRO A 364 1.42 -24.08 4.28
CA PRO A 364 1.54 -22.65 4.56
C PRO A 364 2.40 -21.91 3.51
N LEU A 365 3.49 -22.53 3.05
CA LEU A 365 4.34 -21.96 2.00
C LEU A 365 3.64 -21.95 0.64
N ILE A 366 2.87 -22.98 0.34
CA ILE A 366 2.04 -23.05 -0.88
C ILE A 366 0.94 -21.97 -0.81
N ALA A 367 0.33 -21.75 0.35
CA ALA A 367 -0.63 -20.69 0.59
C ALA A 367 -0.02 -19.30 0.32
N PHE A 368 1.24 -19.08 0.73
CA PHE A 368 2.00 -17.87 0.46
C PHE A 368 2.18 -17.64 -1.06
N PHE A 369 2.71 -18.59 -1.79
CA PHE A 369 2.92 -18.43 -3.24
C PHE A 369 1.60 -18.33 -4.01
N SER A 370 0.62 -19.15 -3.67
CA SER A 370 -0.75 -19.06 -4.22
C SER A 370 -1.37 -17.70 -3.94
N GLY A 371 -1.21 -17.18 -2.71
CA GLY A 371 -1.65 -15.85 -2.31
C GLY A 371 -1.04 -14.78 -3.18
N GLY A 372 0.27 -14.86 -3.42
CA GLY A 372 0.97 -13.93 -4.31
C GLY A 372 0.45 -13.97 -5.75
N VAL A 373 0.19 -15.15 -6.30
CA VAL A 373 -0.36 -15.29 -7.66
C VAL A 373 -1.78 -14.73 -7.75
N ILE A 374 -2.64 -15.05 -6.79
CA ILE A 374 -4.04 -14.60 -6.77
C ILE A 374 -4.11 -13.08 -6.56
N ASN A 375 -3.24 -12.52 -5.74
CA ASN A 375 -3.21 -11.08 -5.48
C ASN A 375 -2.92 -10.24 -6.73
N LEU A 376 -2.20 -10.75 -7.71
CA LEU A 376 -1.99 -10.04 -8.98
C LEU A 376 -3.32 -9.74 -9.71
N PHE A 377 -4.37 -10.51 -9.43
CA PHE A 377 -5.71 -10.33 -10.00
C PHE A 377 -6.69 -9.71 -8.99
N ILE A 378 -6.53 -10.01 -7.71
CA ILE A 378 -7.40 -9.54 -6.61
C ILE A 378 -6.55 -8.86 -5.53
N PRO A 379 -6.10 -7.62 -5.74
CA PRO A 379 -5.28 -6.88 -4.77
C PRO A 379 -6.13 -6.36 -3.59
N SER A 380 -6.82 -7.28 -2.93
CA SER A 380 -7.71 -6.99 -1.81
C SER A 380 -7.67 -8.14 -0.82
N GLY A 381 -6.96 -7.97 0.28
CA GLY A 381 -6.74 -9.03 1.26
C GLY A 381 -8.02 -9.69 1.79
N GLY A 382 -9.10 -8.93 1.99
CA GLY A 382 -10.38 -9.48 2.42
C GLY A 382 -11.10 -10.29 1.34
N ALA A 383 -11.16 -9.78 0.10
CA ALA A 383 -11.78 -10.47 -1.03
C ALA A 383 -10.98 -11.72 -1.44
N GLN A 384 -9.65 -11.62 -1.45
CA GLN A 384 -8.77 -12.75 -1.69
C GLN A 384 -8.97 -13.85 -0.64
N TRP A 385 -8.98 -13.49 0.64
CA TRP A 385 -9.22 -14.43 1.74
C TRP A 385 -10.58 -15.13 1.60
N ALA A 386 -11.64 -14.41 1.27
CA ALA A 386 -12.98 -14.97 1.14
C ALA A 386 -13.06 -16.10 0.08
N VAL A 387 -12.23 -16.04 -0.96
CA VAL A 387 -12.24 -17.04 -2.04
C VAL A 387 -11.16 -18.09 -1.87
N GLN A 388 -9.98 -17.71 -1.44
CA GLN A 388 -8.84 -18.63 -1.27
C GLN A 388 -8.92 -19.40 0.05
N GLY A 389 -9.38 -18.76 1.12
CA GLY A 389 -9.42 -19.31 2.47
C GLY A 389 -10.12 -20.65 2.57
N PRO A 390 -11.35 -20.83 2.04
CA PRO A 390 -12.08 -22.11 2.16
C PRO A 390 -11.29 -23.31 1.68
N ALA A 391 -10.73 -23.25 0.46
CA ALA A 391 -9.99 -24.37 -0.13
C ALA A 391 -8.75 -24.76 0.69
N PHE A 392 -8.04 -23.76 1.20
CA PHE A 392 -6.83 -23.99 2.00
C PHE A 392 -7.14 -24.44 3.42
N LEU A 393 -8.23 -23.95 4.03
CA LEU A 393 -8.67 -24.41 5.36
C LEU A 393 -9.20 -25.85 5.32
N GLU A 394 -9.92 -26.24 4.27
CA GLU A 394 -10.33 -27.64 4.06
C GLU A 394 -9.11 -28.56 3.91
N ALA A 395 -8.12 -28.16 3.11
CA ALA A 395 -6.87 -28.92 2.98
C ALA A 395 -6.12 -29.00 4.31
N ALA A 396 -6.02 -27.89 5.05
CA ALA A 396 -5.37 -27.84 6.36
C ALA A 396 -6.04 -28.78 7.37
N LYS A 397 -7.37 -28.83 7.37
CA LYS A 397 -8.13 -29.76 8.24
C LYS A 397 -7.83 -31.22 7.91
N VAL A 398 -7.72 -31.57 6.63
CA VAL A 398 -7.39 -32.96 6.19
C VAL A 398 -5.94 -33.31 6.53
N LEU A 399 -5.03 -32.35 6.35
CA LEU A 399 -3.58 -32.56 6.54
C LEU A 399 -3.14 -32.41 8.00
N GLY A 400 -3.99 -31.79 8.86
CA GLY A 400 -3.62 -31.46 10.24
C GLY A 400 -2.68 -30.25 10.34
N THR A 401 -2.70 -29.36 9.35
CA THR A 401 -1.91 -28.11 9.35
C THR A 401 -2.59 -27.07 10.23
N ASP A 402 -1.79 -26.27 10.98
CA ASP A 402 -2.29 -25.18 11.80
C ASP A 402 -3.00 -24.11 10.92
N PRO A 403 -4.30 -23.84 11.16
CA PRO A 403 -5.04 -22.83 10.42
C PRO A 403 -4.45 -21.42 10.54
N ALA A 404 -3.77 -21.07 11.64
CA ALA A 404 -3.13 -19.77 11.80
C ALA A 404 -2.02 -19.56 10.75
N LEU A 405 -1.24 -20.60 10.47
CA LEU A 405 -0.20 -20.55 9.44
C LEU A 405 -0.79 -20.41 8.02
N ILE A 406 -1.97 -20.97 7.78
CA ILE A 406 -2.68 -20.80 6.51
C ILE A 406 -3.15 -19.36 6.32
N VAL A 407 -3.80 -18.79 7.35
CA VAL A 407 -4.24 -17.40 7.34
C VAL A 407 -3.06 -16.47 7.09
N MET A 408 -1.97 -16.65 7.83
CA MET A 408 -0.77 -15.83 7.68
C MET A 408 -0.03 -16.10 6.37
N GLY A 409 -0.01 -17.33 5.87
CA GLY A 409 0.55 -17.67 4.58
C GLY A 409 -0.13 -16.89 3.44
N ILE A 410 -1.47 -16.89 3.40
CA ILE A 410 -2.24 -16.13 2.42
C ILE A 410 -2.00 -14.62 2.61
N ALA A 411 -2.01 -14.12 3.84
CA ALA A 411 -1.74 -12.71 4.14
C ALA A 411 -0.34 -12.27 3.69
N TYR A 412 0.68 -13.10 3.92
CA TYR A 412 2.05 -12.84 3.46
C TYR A 412 2.15 -12.84 1.94
N GLY A 413 1.47 -13.76 1.24
CA GLY A 413 1.44 -13.82 -0.22
C GLY A 413 0.81 -12.57 -0.84
N ASP A 414 -0.31 -12.13 -0.28
CA ASP A 414 -1.00 -10.90 -0.68
C ASP A 414 -0.08 -9.68 -0.56
N GLN A 415 0.45 -9.40 0.64
CA GLN A 415 1.31 -8.22 0.85
C GLN A 415 2.62 -8.26 0.08
N TRP A 416 3.17 -9.46 -0.17
CA TRP A 416 4.42 -9.66 -0.90
C TRP A 416 4.33 -9.15 -2.34
N THR A 417 3.28 -9.53 -3.07
CA THR A 417 3.08 -9.08 -4.45
C THR A 417 2.46 -7.69 -4.54
N ASN A 418 1.86 -7.15 -3.48
CA ASN A 418 1.37 -5.79 -3.44
C ASN A 418 2.47 -4.75 -3.69
N ILE A 419 3.71 -4.99 -3.26
CA ILE A 419 4.81 -4.02 -3.47
C ILE A 419 5.32 -3.96 -4.92
N ILE A 420 4.84 -4.83 -5.79
CA ILE A 420 5.07 -4.76 -7.25
C ILE A 420 3.79 -4.48 -8.02
N HIS A 421 2.66 -4.26 -7.32
CA HIS A 421 1.36 -4.14 -7.96
C HIS A 421 1.06 -2.68 -8.37
N PRO A 422 0.83 -2.40 -9.68
CA PRO A 422 0.62 -1.05 -10.16
C PRO A 422 -0.60 -0.32 -9.59
N PHE A 423 -1.61 -1.06 -9.16
CA PHE A 423 -2.78 -0.53 -8.48
C PHE A 423 -2.46 -0.03 -7.06
N VAL A 424 -1.70 -0.82 -6.29
CA VAL A 424 -1.43 -0.53 -4.88
C VAL A 424 -0.48 0.66 -4.71
N VAL A 425 0.40 0.90 -5.69
CA VAL A 425 1.36 2.00 -5.67
C VAL A 425 0.74 3.38 -5.93
N ILE A 426 -0.47 3.45 -6.50
CA ILE A 426 -1.10 4.71 -6.95
C ILE A 426 -1.12 5.81 -5.88
N PRO A 427 -1.53 5.56 -4.62
CA PRO A 427 -1.51 6.61 -3.59
C PRO A 427 -0.12 7.19 -3.34
N LEU A 428 0.92 6.36 -3.38
CA LEU A 428 2.30 6.81 -3.23
C LEU A 428 2.77 7.66 -4.43
N LEU A 429 2.42 7.23 -5.67
CA LEU A 429 2.77 7.98 -6.88
C LEU A 429 2.17 9.39 -6.86
N ILE A 430 0.93 9.50 -6.38
CA ILE A 430 0.24 10.77 -6.22
C ILE A 430 1.01 11.70 -5.26
N MET A 431 1.48 11.16 -4.14
CA MET A 431 2.21 11.94 -3.13
C MET A 431 3.61 12.35 -3.58
N THR A 432 4.26 11.49 -4.38
CA THR A 432 5.64 11.72 -4.84
C THR A 432 5.71 12.45 -6.18
N GLY A 433 4.72 12.31 -7.04
CA GLY A 433 4.78 12.75 -8.44
C GLY A 433 5.72 11.89 -9.31
N LEU A 434 6.18 10.75 -8.81
CA LEU A 434 7.06 9.84 -9.55
C LEU A 434 6.24 8.94 -10.49
N PRO A 435 6.76 8.57 -11.67
CA PRO A 435 6.13 7.59 -12.53
C PRO A 435 6.27 6.17 -11.94
N ALA A 436 5.28 5.30 -12.23
CA ALA A 436 5.18 3.97 -11.65
C ALA A 436 6.40 3.07 -11.95
N ASN A 437 6.92 3.11 -13.19
CA ASN A 437 8.08 2.31 -13.61
C ASN A 437 9.31 2.59 -12.71
N LYS A 438 9.55 3.84 -12.33
CA LYS A 438 10.69 4.22 -11.49
C LYS A 438 10.54 3.76 -10.04
N VAL A 439 9.35 3.77 -9.49
CA VAL A 439 9.09 3.29 -8.13
C VAL A 439 9.09 1.76 -8.08
N LEU A 440 8.35 1.13 -9.00
CA LEU A 440 8.19 -0.33 -9.03
C LEU A 440 9.46 -1.07 -9.40
N SER A 441 10.37 -0.47 -10.15
CA SER A 441 11.67 -1.07 -10.45
C SER A 441 12.52 -1.31 -9.18
N TYR A 442 12.53 -0.35 -8.26
CA TYR A 442 13.24 -0.52 -6.98
C TYR A 442 12.48 -1.45 -6.05
N SER A 443 11.15 -1.35 -5.95
CA SER A 443 10.37 -2.23 -5.10
C SER A 443 10.34 -3.68 -5.60
N PHE A 444 10.56 -3.93 -6.89
CA PHE A 444 10.74 -5.28 -7.43
C PHE A 444 11.98 -5.98 -6.84
N ILE A 445 13.06 -5.26 -6.63
CA ILE A 445 14.26 -5.83 -5.96
C ILE A 445 13.93 -6.17 -4.51
N MET A 446 13.19 -5.29 -3.83
CA MET A 446 12.74 -5.53 -2.46
C MET A 446 11.75 -6.70 -2.36
N PHE A 447 10.90 -6.87 -3.37
CA PHE A 447 10.02 -8.03 -3.52
C PHE A 447 10.82 -9.34 -3.54
N LEU A 448 11.88 -9.43 -4.35
CA LEU A 448 12.74 -10.61 -4.42
C LEU A 448 13.41 -10.89 -3.06
N VAL A 449 13.89 -9.85 -2.40
CA VAL A 449 14.61 -9.96 -1.13
C VAL A 449 13.67 -10.29 0.02
N ALA A 450 12.47 -9.69 0.05
CA ALA A 450 11.46 -9.95 1.08
C ALA A 450 10.92 -11.39 1.07
N THR A 451 11.04 -12.09 -0.06
CA THR A 451 10.68 -13.52 -0.16
C THR A 451 11.40 -14.37 0.90
N LEU A 452 12.67 -14.07 1.17
CA LEU A 452 13.48 -14.86 2.10
C LEU A 452 12.94 -14.84 3.54
N PRO A 453 12.75 -13.69 4.19
CA PRO A 453 12.21 -13.66 5.55
C PRO A 453 10.73 -14.09 5.62
N LEU A 454 9.89 -13.77 4.61
CA LEU A 454 8.49 -14.17 4.60
C LEU A 454 8.31 -15.69 4.47
N ALA A 455 8.94 -16.29 3.46
CA ALA A 455 8.93 -17.74 3.28
C ALA A 455 9.66 -18.48 4.42
N GLY A 456 10.81 -17.96 4.85
CA GLY A 456 11.59 -18.52 5.94
C GLY A 456 10.84 -18.52 7.28
N GLY A 457 10.08 -17.45 7.57
CA GLY A 457 9.24 -17.35 8.76
C GLY A 457 8.12 -18.41 8.78
N LEU A 458 7.46 -18.64 7.63
CA LEU A 458 6.44 -19.68 7.49
C LEU A 458 7.04 -21.09 7.61
N ILE A 459 8.16 -21.34 6.94
CA ILE A 459 8.86 -22.63 7.05
C ILE A 459 9.25 -22.89 8.50
N ALA A 460 9.90 -21.94 9.17
CA ALA A 460 10.28 -22.09 10.56
C ALA A 460 9.06 -22.39 11.46
N ALA A 461 7.96 -21.66 11.28
CA ALA A 461 6.74 -21.86 12.05
C ALA A 461 6.02 -23.19 11.76
N SER A 462 6.27 -23.81 10.59
CA SER A 462 5.71 -25.12 10.24
C SER A 462 6.45 -26.29 10.88
N TYR A 463 7.69 -26.08 11.38
CA TYR A 463 8.53 -27.12 11.99
C TYR A 463 8.72 -26.95 13.49
N PHE A 464 8.44 -25.79 14.05
CA PHE A 464 8.62 -25.43 15.46
C PHE A 464 7.33 -24.88 16.10
#